data_d9bc9a290457686348ff2f404df30ab6
#
_entry.id   d9bc9a290457686348ff2f404df30ab6
#
_cell.length_a   1.000
_cell.length_b   1.000
_cell.length_c   1.000
_cell.angle_alpha   90.00
_cell.angle_beta   90.00
_cell.angle_gamma   90.00
#
_symmetry.space_group_name_H-M   'P 1'
#
loop_
_entity.id
_entity.type
_entity.pdbx_description
1 polymer ?
#
loop_
_entity_poly.entity_id
_entity_poly.type
_entity_poly.pdbx_seq_one_letter_code
_entity_poly.pdbx_strand_id
1 'polypeptide(L)'
;MKEAGRWGLVLGILMSVIVAGSSFAQTNAGTLKCVGIYSQTAAGQISYRVGTGDWVVIKVGDVIPADAQIRVNVAQDWIELTPSNNPDAVYKISGSSARDTVQKVSDIQMSSPRVVSFPKPSRGTPDPKFANKLVVTQYNSRQVYRQPGQRGKDIQYGDVLEANGTVSIIAINTTITLMKADGTTINVIGPLTFSVQKALAGEKLYKFLNAP
;
A
#
# COMPACT_ATOMS: atom_id res chain seq x y z
N MET A 1 -54.16 59.71 45.47
CA MET A 1 -54.43 59.40 44.06
C MET A 1 -53.28 58.58 43.54
N LYS A 2 -53.60 57.44 42.95
CA LYS A 2 -52.67 56.35 42.65
C LYS A 2 -52.05 56.56 41.30
N GLU A 3 -50.74 56.49 41.23
CA GLU A 3 -50.03 56.25 39.91
C GLU A 3 -49.39 54.90 39.93
N ALA A 4 -49.79 54.10 38.93
CA ALA A 4 -49.31 52.77 38.72
C ALA A 4 -48.06 52.78 37.84
N GLY A 5 -46.95 52.29 38.37
CA GLY A 5 -45.72 52.12 37.67
C GLY A 5 -45.78 50.96 36.67
N ARG A 6 -45.44 51.19 35.39
CA ARG A 6 -45.27 50.19 34.33
C ARG A 6 -43.86 49.62 34.46
N TRP A 7 -43.79 48.33 34.79
CA TRP A 7 -42.59 47.55 34.68
C TRP A 7 -42.47 47.07 33.25
N GLY A 8 -41.47 47.62 32.55
CA GLY A 8 -41.08 47.11 31.23
C GLY A 8 -40.21 45.85 31.35
N LEU A 9 -40.76 44.76 30.93
CA LEU A 9 -40.04 43.47 30.86
C LEU A 9 -39.13 43.50 29.62
N VAL A 10 -37.81 43.68 29.82
CA VAL A 10 -36.83 43.54 28.78
C VAL A 10 -36.49 42.04 28.64
N LEU A 11 -37.06 41.43 27.64
CA LEU A 11 -36.73 40.06 27.25
C LEU A 11 -35.38 40.06 26.50
N GLY A 12 -34.30 39.77 27.20
CA GLY A 12 -33.00 39.54 26.62
C GLY A 12 -32.97 38.17 25.90
N ILE A 13 -33.04 38.17 24.59
CA ILE A 13 -32.82 36.97 23.78
C ILE A 13 -31.31 36.67 23.79
N LEU A 14 -30.91 35.70 24.61
CA LEU A 14 -29.57 35.14 24.58
C LEU A 14 -29.48 34.26 23.34
N MET A 15 -28.91 34.78 22.23
CA MET A 15 -28.50 33.95 21.11
C MET A 15 -27.30 33.12 21.54
N SER A 16 -27.54 31.88 21.92
CA SER A 16 -26.52 30.86 22.05
C SER A 16 -26.03 30.50 20.67
N VAL A 17 -24.88 31.06 20.26
CA VAL A 17 -24.15 30.60 19.08
C VAL A 17 -23.58 29.24 19.41
N ILE A 18 -24.27 28.18 18.97
CA ILE A 18 -23.72 26.83 18.96
C ILE A 18 -22.67 26.83 17.86
N VAL A 19 -21.43 27.09 18.23
CA VAL A 19 -20.29 26.74 17.38
C VAL A 19 -20.28 25.21 17.32
N ALA A 20 -20.89 24.65 16.27
CA ALA A 20 -20.69 23.27 15.91
C ALA A 20 -19.19 23.12 15.57
N GLY A 21 -18.40 22.88 16.61
CA GLY A 21 -17.03 22.42 16.44
C GLY A 21 -17.09 21.17 15.59
N SER A 22 -16.71 21.28 14.32
CA SER A 22 -16.39 20.15 13.49
C SER A 22 -15.27 19.42 14.24
N SER A 23 -15.64 18.42 15.04
CA SER A 23 -14.71 17.42 15.52
C SER A 23 -14.20 16.76 14.24
N PHE A 24 -13.12 17.32 13.69
CA PHE A 24 -12.27 16.50 12.83
C PHE A 24 -11.93 15.30 13.69
N ALA A 25 -12.58 14.18 13.39
CA ALA A 25 -12.22 12.92 13.97
C ALA A 25 -10.72 12.80 13.73
N GLN A 26 -9.97 12.94 14.81
CA GLN A 26 -8.54 12.66 14.82
C GLN A 26 -8.47 11.18 14.48
N THR A 27 -8.37 10.88 13.18
CA THR A 27 -8.15 9.52 12.70
C THR A 27 -6.91 9.09 13.44
N ASN A 28 -7.07 8.17 14.38
CA ASN A 28 -5.94 7.52 15.04
C ASN A 28 -5.00 7.10 13.93
N ALA A 29 -3.90 7.84 13.79
CA ALA A 29 -2.89 7.55 12.82
C ALA A 29 -2.43 6.12 13.10
N GLY A 30 -2.97 5.16 12.34
CA GLY A 30 -2.68 3.75 12.51
C GLY A 30 -1.29 3.44 11.96
N THR A 31 -0.77 2.30 12.31
CA THR A 31 0.48 1.80 11.72
C THR A 31 0.29 1.52 10.22
N LEU A 32 1.36 1.71 9.45
CA LEU A 32 1.41 1.31 8.05
C LEU A 32 2.25 0.04 7.88
N LYS A 33 1.76 -0.91 7.09
CA LYS A 33 2.48 -2.13 6.72
C LYS A 33 3.13 -1.96 5.37
N CYS A 34 4.41 -2.27 5.25
CA CYS A 34 5.11 -2.32 3.97
C CYS A 34 4.67 -3.54 3.16
N VAL A 35 4.11 -3.32 1.98
CA VAL A 35 3.61 -4.38 1.08
C VAL A 35 4.38 -4.47 -0.23
N GLY A 36 5.14 -3.43 -0.58
CA GLY A 36 5.95 -3.42 -1.78
C GLY A 36 7.15 -2.50 -1.66
N ILE A 37 8.28 -2.96 -2.17
CA ILE A 37 9.50 -2.17 -2.31
C ILE A 37 9.98 -2.32 -3.75
N TYR A 38 10.12 -1.21 -4.44
CA TYR A 38 10.79 -1.14 -5.71
C TYR A 38 12.11 -0.38 -5.52
N SER A 39 13.21 -1.07 -5.69
CA SER A 39 14.53 -0.44 -5.68
C SER A 39 15.36 -0.99 -6.84
N GLN A 40 16.04 -0.09 -7.52
CA GLN A 40 16.99 -0.42 -8.58
C GLN A 40 18.40 -0.62 -8.02
N THR A 41 18.61 -0.23 -6.78
CA THR A 41 19.91 -0.27 -6.10
C THR A 41 19.89 -1.25 -4.93
N ALA A 42 21.04 -1.45 -4.31
CA ALA A 42 21.19 -2.35 -3.18
C ALA A 42 20.31 -1.96 -1.99
N ALA A 43 19.97 -2.93 -1.15
CA ALA A 43 19.21 -2.76 0.08
C ALA A 43 19.78 -1.62 0.95
N GLY A 44 18.90 -0.79 1.53
CA GLY A 44 19.27 0.27 2.47
C GLY A 44 18.88 1.67 2.06
N GLN A 45 18.32 1.85 0.87
CA GLN A 45 17.92 3.16 0.36
C GLN A 45 16.53 3.62 0.84
N ILE A 46 15.72 2.72 1.39
CA ILE A 46 14.42 3.03 1.98
C ILE A 46 14.47 2.65 3.45
N SER A 47 14.23 3.62 4.31
CA SER A 47 14.35 3.45 5.76
C SER A 47 13.30 4.28 6.51
N TYR A 48 13.06 3.94 7.77
CA TYR A 48 12.23 4.74 8.67
C TYR A 48 12.97 5.04 9.97
N ARG A 49 12.52 6.04 10.70
CA ARG A 49 12.94 6.32 12.07
C ARG A 49 11.78 6.86 12.89
N VAL A 50 11.83 6.68 14.20
CA VAL A 50 10.92 7.27 15.17
C VAL A 50 11.65 8.38 15.93
N GLY A 51 11.07 9.56 15.98
CA GLY A 51 11.68 10.73 16.64
C GLY A 51 13.07 11.05 16.09
N THR A 52 14.06 11.13 16.98
CA THR A 52 15.47 11.37 16.67
C THR A 52 16.32 10.11 16.60
N GLY A 53 15.70 8.94 16.63
CA GLY A 53 16.40 7.66 16.57
C GLY A 53 17.11 7.41 15.24
N ASP A 54 17.82 6.28 15.17
CA ASP A 54 18.53 5.85 13.98
C ASP A 54 17.58 5.43 12.85
N TRP A 55 18.07 5.54 11.62
CA TRP A 55 17.36 5.06 10.44
C TRP A 55 17.43 3.54 10.34
N VAL A 56 16.28 2.89 10.31
CA VAL A 56 16.12 1.44 10.17
C VAL A 56 15.69 1.12 8.76
N VAL A 57 16.38 0.20 8.09
CA VAL A 57 16.02 -0.26 6.72
C VAL A 57 14.67 -0.96 6.75
N ILE A 58 13.78 -0.56 5.85
CA ILE A 58 12.45 -1.17 5.72
C ILE A 58 12.53 -2.44 4.89
N LYS A 59 11.83 -3.47 5.36
CA LYS A 59 11.60 -4.73 4.64
C LYS A 59 10.11 -4.90 4.35
N VAL A 60 9.80 -5.67 3.31
CA VAL A 60 8.41 -6.06 3.04
C VAL A 60 7.88 -6.88 4.22
N GLY A 61 6.70 -6.50 4.71
CA GLY A 61 6.09 -7.06 5.90
C GLY A 61 6.25 -6.23 7.16
N ASP A 62 7.23 -5.31 7.21
CA ASP A 62 7.44 -4.46 8.37
C ASP A 62 6.22 -3.58 8.65
N VAL A 63 5.96 -3.39 9.94
CA VAL A 63 4.93 -2.48 10.45
C VAL A 63 5.61 -1.20 10.92
N ILE A 64 5.26 -0.10 10.29
CA ILE A 64 5.86 1.21 10.53
C ILE A 64 4.98 2.00 11.48
N PRO A 65 5.52 2.51 12.59
CA PRO A 65 4.77 3.30 13.56
C PRO A 65 4.16 4.57 12.99
N ALA A 66 3.05 5.03 13.56
CA ALA A 66 2.33 6.23 13.12
C ALA A 66 3.14 7.53 13.25
N ASP A 67 4.05 7.60 14.21
CA ASP A 67 4.93 8.73 14.49
C ASP A 67 6.26 8.68 13.75
N ALA A 68 6.46 7.65 12.90
CA ALA A 68 7.68 7.49 12.14
C ALA A 68 7.79 8.47 10.97
N GLN A 69 9.04 8.70 10.57
CA GLN A 69 9.41 9.32 9.31
C GLN A 69 9.95 8.25 8.36
N ILE A 70 9.57 8.29 7.10
CA ILE A 70 10.07 7.39 6.05
C ILE A 70 10.96 8.18 5.11
N ARG A 71 12.08 7.59 4.73
CA ARG A 71 13.05 8.18 3.80
C ARG A 71 13.26 7.27 2.60
N VAL A 72 13.16 7.85 1.39
CA VAL A 72 13.51 7.22 0.11
C VAL A 72 14.63 8.02 -0.53
N ASN A 73 15.84 7.46 -0.56
CA ASN A 73 17.06 8.18 -0.91
C ASN A 73 17.35 8.25 -2.41
N VAL A 74 16.75 7.36 -3.20
CA VAL A 74 17.07 7.22 -4.62
C VAL A 74 15.87 7.61 -5.46
N ALA A 75 16.10 8.47 -6.45
CA ALA A 75 15.12 8.76 -7.48
C ALA A 75 14.68 7.46 -8.17
N GLN A 76 13.42 7.37 -8.53
CA GLN A 76 12.80 6.19 -9.14
C GLN A 76 12.58 4.99 -8.21
N ASP A 77 13.18 4.96 -7.02
CA ASP A 77 12.80 3.98 -6.00
C ASP A 77 11.48 4.40 -5.35
N TRP A 78 10.68 3.41 -4.92
CA TRP A 78 9.47 3.66 -4.16
C TRP A 78 9.14 2.54 -3.18
N ILE A 79 8.30 2.88 -2.23
CA ILE A 79 7.69 1.94 -1.28
C ILE A 79 6.16 2.05 -1.38
N GLU A 80 5.48 0.94 -1.24
CA GLU A 80 4.02 0.86 -1.11
C GLU A 80 3.65 0.38 0.29
N LEU A 81 2.72 1.11 0.90
CA LEU A 81 2.30 0.96 2.28
C LEU A 81 0.78 0.84 2.36
N THR A 82 0.28 0.01 3.24
CA THR A 82 -1.15 -0.10 3.53
C THR A 82 -1.42 0.13 5.01
N PRO A 83 -2.53 0.76 5.40
CA PRO A 83 -2.96 0.74 6.80
C PRO A 83 -3.17 -0.71 7.27
N SER A 84 -2.76 -1.01 8.48
CA SER A 84 -2.89 -2.38 9.02
C SER A 84 -4.35 -2.84 9.10
N ASN A 85 -5.30 -1.90 9.19
CA ASN A 85 -6.73 -2.16 9.25
C ASN A 85 -7.47 -2.03 7.90
N ASN A 86 -6.78 -1.61 6.83
CA ASN A 86 -7.37 -1.43 5.50
C ASN A 86 -6.36 -1.78 4.38
N PRO A 87 -6.20 -3.06 4.04
CA PRO A 87 -5.26 -3.50 3.01
C PRO A 87 -5.65 -3.05 1.59
N ASP A 88 -6.90 -2.63 1.39
CA ASP A 88 -7.37 -2.16 0.08
C ASP A 88 -6.90 -0.72 -0.23
N ALA A 89 -6.43 0.03 0.77
CA ALA A 89 -5.87 1.38 0.61
C ALA A 89 -4.34 1.33 0.51
N VAL A 90 -3.77 1.88 -0.56
CA VAL A 90 -2.33 1.84 -0.82
C VAL A 90 -1.76 3.24 -0.94
N TYR A 91 -0.77 3.55 -0.14
CA TYR A 91 0.03 4.77 -0.24
C TYR A 91 1.35 4.45 -0.92
N LYS A 92 1.75 5.27 -1.87
CA LYS A 92 3.03 5.14 -2.57
C LYS A 92 3.91 6.34 -2.26
N ILE A 93 5.13 6.08 -1.80
CA ILE A 93 6.16 7.10 -1.61
C ILE A 93 7.26 6.83 -2.62
N SER A 94 7.57 7.82 -3.44
CA SER A 94 8.64 7.73 -4.44
C SER A 94 9.77 8.68 -4.06
N GLY A 95 10.99 8.28 -4.33
CA GLY A 95 12.16 9.14 -4.21
C GLY A 95 12.13 10.29 -5.22
N SER A 96 12.88 11.32 -4.94
CA SER A 96 13.07 12.49 -5.79
C SER A 96 14.52 12.58 -6.27
N SER A 97 14.70 13.04 -7.49
CA SER A 97 16.04 13.29 -8.06
C SER A 97 16.77 14.48 -7.41
N ALA A 98 16.04 15.35 -6.71
CA ALA A 98 16.60 16.58 -6.16
C ALA A 98 17.12 16.41 -4.73
N ARG A 99 16.53 15.55 -3.92
CA ARG A 99 16.87 15.35 -2.49
C ARG A 99 16.29 14.02 -2.00
N ASP A 100 16.81 13.55 -0.86
CA ASP A 100 16.17 12.51 -0.08
C ASP A 100 14.72 12.90 0.18
N THR A 101 13.80 12.03 -0.19
CA THR A 101 12.38 12.21 0.13
C THR A 101 12.14 11.71 1.54
N VAL A 102 11.81 12.63 2.46
CA VAL A 102 11.44 12.28 3.84
C VAL A 102 10.00 12.71 4.07
N GLN A 103 9.15 11.77 4.49
CA GLN A 103 7.74 12.02 4.79
C GLN A 103 7.35 11.42 6.14
N LYS A 104 6.49 12.12 6.89
CA LYS A 104 5.90 11.57 8.11
C LYS A 104 4.76 10.62 7.75
N VAL A 105 4.61 9.54 8.51
CA VAL A 105 3.50 8.59 8.33
C VAL A 105 2.15 9.28 8.45
N SER A 106 1.99 10.23 9.39
CA SER A 106 0.78 11.04 9.53
C SER A 106 0.41 11.80 8.25
N ASP A 107 1.41 12.40 7.57
CA ASP A 107 1.18 13.19 6.35
C ASP A 107 0.82 12.28 5.18
N ILE A 108 1.43 11.09 5.12
CA ILE A 108 1.10 10.06 4.13
C ILE A 108 -0.37 9.65 4.26
N GLN A 109 -0.84 9.41 5.48
CA GLN A 109 -2.21 8.99 5.75
C GLN A 109 -3.26 10.08 5.46
N MET A 110 -2.85 11.35 5.40
CA MET A 110 -3.71 12.45 4.96
C MET A 110 -3.83 12.55 3.43
N SER A 111 -2.96 11.88 2.68
CA SER A 111 -3.05 11.83 1.23
C SER A 111 -4.14 10.87 0.76
N SER A 112 -4.57 11.01 -0.50
CA SER A 112 -5.53 10.06 -1.08
C SER A 112 -4.83 8.76 -1.48
N PRO A 113 -5.22 7.61 -0.90
CA PRO A 113 -4.65 6.33 -1.27
C PRO A 113 -5.15 5.86 -2.63
N ARG A 114 -4.36 5.05 -3.31
CA ARG A 114 -4.84 4.21 -4.40
C ARG A 114 -5.68 3.07 -3.82
N VAL A 115 -6.88 2.85 -4.35
CA VAL A 115 -7.75 1.75 -3.93
C VAL A 115 -7.48 0.52 -4.80
N VAL A 116 -7.26 -0.62 -4.16
CA VAL A 116 -7.06 -1.92 -4.79
C VAL A 116 -8.15 -2.89 -4.34
N SER A 117 -8.25 -4.02 -5.01
CA SER A 117 -9.22 -5.05 -4.64
C SER A 117 -8.55 -6.41 -4.62
N PHE A 118 -8.87 -7.19 -3.60
CA PHE A 118 -8.38 -8.55 -3.45
C PHE A 118 -9.52 -9.56 -3.58
N PRO A 119 -9.21 -10.82 -3.94
CA PRO A 119 -10.17 -11.91 -3.91
C PRO A 119 -10.83 -12.03 -2.53
N LYS A 120 -12.16 -12.10 -2.53
CA LYS A 120 -12.98 -12.31 -1.33
C LYS A 120 -13.76 -13.62 -1.49
N PRO A 121 -13.10 -14.78 -1.28
CA PRO A 121 -13.77 -16.07 -1.39
C PRO A 121 -14.89 -16.18 -0.35
N SER A 122 -16.00 -16.76 -0.72
CA SER A 122 -17.16 -16.96 0.16
C SER A 122 -17.45 -18.44 0.35
N ARG A 123 -17.46 -18.91 1.59
CA ARG A 123 -17.79 -20.31 1.95
C ARG A 123 -17.05 -21.36 1.10
N GLY A 124 -15.77 -21.12 0.82
CA GLY A 124 -14.94 -22.03 0.00
C GLY A 124 -15.14 -21.90 -1.51
N THR A 125 -16.00 -20.99 -1.97
CA THR A 125 -16.15 -20.69 -3.39
C THR A 125 -15.17 -19.57 -3.77
N PRO A 126 -14.34 -19.79 -4.81
CA PRO A 126 -13.44 -18.75 -5.33
C PRO A 126 -14.20 -17.50 -5.77
N ASP A 127 -13.58 -16.32 -5.62
CA ASP A 127 -14.17 -15.07 -6.10
C ASP A 127 -14.20 -15.05 -7.65
N PRO A 128 -15.39 -15.03 -8.28
CA PRO A 128 -15.52 -15.13 -9.74
C PRO A 128 -14.90 -13.94 -10.47
N LYS A 129 -14.78 -12.77 -9.83
CA LYS A 129 -14.13 -11.57 -10.38
C LYS A 129 -12.65 -11.82 -10.68
N PHE A 130 -12.02 -12.71 -9.94
CA PHE A 130 -10.61 -13.05 -10.05
C PHE A 130 -10.37 -14.46 -10.63
N ALA A 131 -11.38 -15.07 -11.23
CA ALA A 131 -11.21 -16.34 -11.94
C ALA A 131 -10.10 -16.22 -13.00
N ASN A 132 -9.19 -17.19 -13.03
CA ASN A 132 -8.03 -17.22 -13.94
C ASN A 132 -7.10 -16.01 -13.82
N LYS A 133 -7.02 -15.38 -12.65
CA LYS A 133 -6.14 -14.24 -12.37
C LYS A 133 -5.35 -14.46 -11.10
N LEU A 134 -4.22 -13.77 -11.01
CA LEU A 134 -3.46 -13.64 -9.77
C LEU A 134 -3.42 -12.18 -9.35
N VAL A 135 -3.44 -11.92 -8.05
CA VAL A 135 -3.33 -10.57 -7.51
C VAL A 135 -2.04 -10.44 -6.70
N VAL A 136 -1.29 -9.39 -6.94
CA VAL A 136 -0.03 -9.13 -6.23
C VAL A 136 -0.33 -8.65 -4.81
N THR A 137 0.14 -9.38 -3.80
CA THR A 137 -0.05 -9.05 -2.39
C THR A 137 1.22 -8.62 -1.68
N GLN A 138 2.40 -8.91 -2.24
CA GLN A 138 3.70 -8.42 -1.76
C GLN A 138 4.75 -8.52 -2.87
N TYR A 139 5.75 -7.64 -2.84
CA TYR A 139 6.95 -7.75 -3.67
C TYR A 139 8.11 -6.95 -3.04
N ASN A 140 9.35 -7.38 -3.27
CA ASN A 140 10.53 -6.77 -2.66
C ASN A 140 11.64 -6.43 -3.66
N SER A 141 11.34 -6.06 -4.87
CA SER A 141 12.28 -5.52 -5.86
C SER A 141 11.57 -5.27 -7.17
N ARG A 142 12.32 -4.82 -8.17
CA ARG A 142 11.81 -4.63 -9.52
C ARG A 142 11.39 -5.96 -10.14
N GLN A 143 10.13 -6.02 -10.56
CA GLN A 143 9.54 -7.16 -11.26
C GLN A 143 8.68 -6.64 -12.41
N VAL A 144 8.66 -7.36 -13.51
CA VAL A 144 7.99 -6.91 -14.72
C VAL A 144 6.91 -7.90 -15.11
N TYR A 145 5.70 -7.39 -15.31
CA TYR A 145 4.59 -8.13 -15.90
C TYR A 145 4.41 -7.73 -17.36
N ARG A 146 4.21 -8.71 -18.21
CA ARG A 146 3.98 -8.52 -19.65
C ARG A 146 2.81 -9.37 -20.14
N GLN A 147 1.90 -8.74 -20.88
CA GLN A 147 0.90 -9.44 -21.69
C GLN A 147 1.38 -9.57 -23.13
N PRO A 148 0.89 -10.58 -23.89
CA PRO A 148 1.20 -10.71 -25.30
C PRO A 148 0.91 -9.41 -26.07
N GLY A 149 1.87 -8.97 -26.87
CA GLY A 149 1.74 -7.76 -27.69
C GLY A 149 1.85 -6.43 -26.91
N GLN A 150 2.04 -6.45 -25.59
CA GLN A 150 2.16 -5.24 -24.79
C GLN A 150 3.59 -5.04 -24.25
N ARG A 151 3.95 -3.79 -23.96
CA ARG A 151 5.17 -3.47 -23.21
C ARG A 151 5.05 -4.00 -21.79
N GLY A 152 6.17 -4.46 -21.24
CA GLY A 152 6.23 -4.83 -19.84
C GLY A 152 5.99 -3.62 -18.95
N LYS A 153 5.26 -3.81 -17.86
CA LYS A 153 5.05 -2.82 -16.80
C LYS A 153 5.65 -3.30 -15.50
N ASP A 154 6.14 -2.37 -14.69
CA ASP A 154 6.57 -2.67 -13.34
C ASP A 154 5.37 -3.10 -12.49
N ILE A 155 5.56 -4.14 -11.69
CA ILE A 155 4.54 -4.70 -10.82
C ILE A 155 4.36 -3.81 -9.59
N GLN A 156 3.11 -3.64 -9.17
CA GLN A 156 2.71 -2.94 -7.97
C GLN A 156 1.76 -3.80 -7.12
N TYR A 157 1.66 -3.50 -5.84
CA TYR A 157 0.71 -4.13 -4.93
C TYR A 157 -0.73 -3.95 -5.44
N GLY A 158 -1.52 -5.01 -5.39
CA GLY A 158 -2.90 -5.03 -5.91
C GLY A 158 -3.00 -5.12 -7.44
N ASP A 159 -1.90 -5.23 -8.16
CA ASP A 159 -1.96 -5.49 -9.61
C ASP A 159 -2.61 -6.85 -9.89
N VAL A 160 -3.52 -6.85 -10.87
CA VAL A 160 -4.17 -8.05 -11.36
C VAL A 160 -3.40 -8.58 -12.58
N LEU A 161 -2.98 -9.82 -12.50
CA LEU A 161 -2.20 -10.51 -13.52
C LEU A 161 -3.09 -11.52 -14.25
N GLU A 162 -3.33 -11.31 -15.53
CA GLU A 162 -4.16 -12.18 -16.37
C GLU A 162 -3.43 -13.48 -16.75
N ALA A 163 -4.16 -14.57 -16.92
CA ALA A 163 -3.61 -15.91 -17.19
C ALA A 163 -2.66 -15.97 -18.40
N ASN A 164 -2.90 -15.16 -19.44
CA ASN A 164 -2.08 -15.11 -20.65
C ASN A 164 -0.77 -14.32 -20.48
N GLY A 165 -0.55 -13.73 -19.31
CA GLY A 165 0.64 -12.92 -19.04
C GLY A 165 1.83 -13.72 -18.55
N THR A 166 2.98 -13.03 -18.52
CA THR A 166 4.24 -13.52 -17.94
C THR A 166 4.76 -12.57 -16.90
N VAL A 167 5.40 -13.10 -15.87
CA VAL A 167 6.08 -12.35 -14.81
C VAL A 167 7.57 -12.65 -14.88
N SER A 168 8.38 -11.61 -14.88
CA SER A 168 9.84 -11.71 -14.80
C SER A 168 10.32 -11.11 -13.49
N ILE A 169 10.91 -11.92 -12.64
CA ILE A 169 11.64 -11.55 -11.43
C ILE A 169 13.11 -11.45 -11.81
N ILE A 170 13.66 -10.25 -11.77
CA ILE A 170 14.96 -9.97 -12.41
C ILE A 170 16.12 -10.24 -11.46
N ALA A 171 16.00 -9.84 -10.20
CA ALA A 171 17.11 -9.88 -9.25
C ALA A 171 17.10 -11.15 -8.38
N ILE A 172 18.30 -11.54 -7.92
CA ILE A 172 18.50 -12.65 -6.98
C ILE A 172 17.88 -12.32 -5.63
N ASN A 173 17.35 -13.34 -4.96
CA ASN A 173 16.72 -13.22 -3.62
C ASN A 173 15.53 -12.24 -3.57
N THR A 174 14.92 -11.99 -4.70
CA THR A 174 13.68 -11.21 -4.75
C THR A 174 12.48 -12.12 -4.72
N THR A 175 11.41 -11.63 -4.11
CA THR A 175 10.18 -12.41 -3.93
C THR A 175 8.97 -11.64 -4.41
N ILE A 176 7.98 -12.38 -4.89
CA ILE A 176 6.63 -11.90 -5.11
C ILE A 176 5.65 -12.87 -4.45
N THR A 177 4.65 -12.33 -3.78
CA THR A 177 3.52 -13.10 -3.27
C THR A 177 2.29 -12.78 -4.09
N LEU A 178 1.67 -13.82 -4.60
CA LEU A 178 0.50 -13.75 -5.49
C LEU A 178 -0.67 -14.48 -4.83
N MET A 179 -1.87 -13.88 -4.89
CA MET A 179 -3.10 -14.47 -4.36
C MET A 179 -3.98 -14.98 -5.48
N LYS A 180 -4.52 -16.18 -5.33
CA LYS A 180 -5.53 -16.79 -6.20
C LYS A 180 -6.95 -16.35 -5.83
N ALA A 181 -7.92 -16.64 -6.70
CA ALA A 181 -9.33 -16.35 -6.49
C ALA A 181 -9.93 -17.03 -5.24
N ASP A 182 -9.36 -18.15 -4.79
CA ASP A 182 -9.74 -18.88 -3.59
C ASP A 182 -9.09 -18.33 -2.30
N GLY A 183 -8.32 -17.25 -2.41
CA GLY A 183 -7.59 -16.63 -1.29
C GLY A 183 -6.25 -17.30 -0.95
N THR A 184 -5.92 -18.42 -1.58
CA THR A 184 -4.59 -19.05 -1.38
C THR A 184 -3.48 -18.23 -2.00
N THR A 185 -2.28 -18.32 -1.45
CA THR A 185 -1.13 -17.55 -1.91
C THR A 185 -0.03 -18.42 -2.49
N ILE A 186 0.68 -17.86 -3.46
CA ILE A 186 1.87 -18.45 -4.08
C ILE A 186 3.04 -17.50 -3.83
N ASN A 187 4.13 -18.03 -3.26
CA ASN A 187 5.39 -17.30 -3.12
C ASN A 187 6.36 -17.74 -4.22
N VAL A 188 6.87 -16.78 -4.99
CA VAL A 188 7.84 -17.04 -6.06
C VAL A 188 9.12 -16.29 -5.76
N ILE A 189 10.25 -16.97 -5.87
CA ILE A 189 11.59 -16.42 -5.59
C ILE A 189 12.37 -16.37 -6.90
N GLY A 190 12.94 -15.22 -7.22
CA GLY A 190 13.73 -14.98 -8.41
C GLY A 190 15.23 -15.26 -8.26
N PRO A 191 15.98 -15.15 -9.37
CA PRO A 191 15.52 -14.70 -10.69
C PRO A 191 14.76 -15.80 -11.43
N LEU A 192 13.65 -15.45 -12.06
CA LEU A 192 12.77 -16.40 -12.75
C LEU A 192 11.80 -15.64 -13.67
N THR A 193 11.50 -16.24 -14.83
CA THR A 193 10.36 -15.84 -15.66
C THR A 193 9.36 -16.97 -15.72
N PHE A 194 8.10 -16.69 -15.46
CA PHE A 194 7.04 -17.70 -15.46
C PHE A 194 5.74 -17.18 -16.09
N SER A 195 4.95 -18.10 -16.62
CA SER A 195 3.58 -17.84 -17.08
C SER A 195 2.62 -17.78 -15.89
N VAL A 196 1.73 -16.81 -15.89
CA VAL A 196 0.65 -16.71 -14.89
C VAL A 196 -0.24 -17.96 -14.92
N GLN A 197 -0.52 -18.50 -16.10
CA GLN A 197 -1.30 -19.73 -16.27
C GLN A 197 -0.66 -20.94 -15.56
N LYS A 198 0.66 -21.13 -15.68
CA LYS A 198 1.37 -22.19 -14.98
C LYS A 198 1.31 -22.05 -13.46
N ALA A 199 1.46 -20.83 -12.98
CA ALA A 199 1.31 -20.54 -11.55
C ALA A 199 -0.12 -20.82 -11.04
N LEU A 200 -1.14 -20.47 -11.82
CA LEU A 200 -2.54 -20.81 -11.52
C LEU A 200 -2.79 -22.32 -11.45
N ALA A 201 -2.19 -23.07 -12.38
CA ALA A 201 -2.30 -24.54 -12.43
C ALA A 201 -1.54 -25.23 -11.29
N GLY A 202 -0.74 -24.50 -10.50
CA GLY A 202 0.09 -25.09 -9.44
C GLY A 202 1.30 -25.86 -9.96
N GLU A 203 1.69 -25.62 -11.21
CA GLU A 203 2.91 -26.21 -11.77
C GLU A 203 4.13 -25.70 -11.01
N LYS A 204 5.15 -26.57 -10.87
CA LYS A 204 6.43 -26.17 -10.29
C LYS A 204 7.09 -25.11 -11.17
N LEU A 205 7.31 -23.94 -10.60
CA LEU A 205 8.02 -22.83 -11.23
C LEU A 205 9.52 -23.08 -11.04
N TYR A 206 10.17 -23.63 -12.05
CA TYR A 206 11.60 -23.91 -12.00
C TYR A 206 12.42 -22.64 -12.25
N LYS A 207 13.44 -22.47 -11.44
CA LYS A 207 14.54 -21.57 -11.74
C LYS A 207 15.34 -22.19 -12.89
N PHE A 208 15.28 -21.62 -14.08
CA PHE A 208 16.28 -21.92 -15.11
C PHE A 208 17.60 -21.31 -14.63
N LEU A 209 18.35 -22.09 -13.86
CA LEU A 209 19.77 -21.85 -13.71
C LEU A 209 20.35 -22.07 -15.13
N ASN A 210 20.90 -21.02 -15.69
CA ASN A 210 21.50 -20.98 -17.01
C ASN A 210 22.22 -22.29 -17.31
N ALA A 211 21.85 -22.91 -18.42
CA ALA A 211 22.79 -23.72 -19.14
C ALA A 211 23.99 -22.85 -19.52
N PRO A 212 25.19 -23.39 -19.49
CA PRO A 212 26.44 -22.69 -19.76
C PRO A 212 26.47 -22.05 -21.13
#